data_7b620ffb87274bef357a550a1a9a88c0
#
_entry.id   7b620ffb87274bef357a550a1a9a88c0
#
_cell.length_a   1.000
_cell.length_b   1.000
_cell.length_c   1.000
_cell.angle_alpha   90.00
_cell.angle_beta   90.00
_cell.angle_gamma   90.00
#
_symmetry.space_group_name_H-M   'P 1'
#
loop_
_entity.id
_entity.type
_entity.pdbx_description
1 polymer ?
#
loop_
_entity_poly.entity_id
_entity_poly.type
_entity_poly.pdbx_seq_one_letter_code
_entity_poly.pdbx_strand_id
1 'polypeptide(L)'
;MYDLANQSFTLLIITLLFPIYFKDVAVGNPQKGDSLWSLGASGSLFLVVLLSPIVGSVADRHNKRKAVLVGTGVCCVILTALLVLVRPGAWWIGLAIFIPANIMYQLGENMLGSFLPGISTPRTIGKISAIGWTMGYIGGLLLLAVVAVGAFLLGWKDPEQWRPFFLIAALWFAIGMIPTMLFVKEPVATNHRAASASAGDRIRSAIAHLKNHKQLIRFLVSFFVYGFGVQTMIMFAAILAADFGIEGTRLILFTLQLTVTAGGTAIVVAKYQDRLGIRATILSFLGVWIASCATLLIVKLTIPVDPPEWIFWAIGNGIGIGLGGIGTSSRSVVGFFAPKHRTAEFFGFWGMSYKLAGAIGVLSFGQVKAWVGDAAALALLTGFFAVGLVLFLRVDLRSGRREAMRAERAHRVITHRGV
;
A
#
# COMPACT_ATOMS: atom_id res chain seq x y z
N MET A 1 -2.23 16.52 5.82
CA MET A 1 -2.63 16.15 7.19
C MET A 1 -3.31 14.78 7.25
N TYR A 2 -4.28 14.47 6.38
CA TYR A 2 -4.90 13.14 6.40
C TYR A 2 -3.88 12.02 6.14
N ASP A 3 -3.01 12.17 5.13
CA ASP A 3 -1.93 11.20 4.86
C ASP A 3 -0.96 11.04 6.05
N LEU A 4 -0.68 12.12 6.79
CA LEU A 4 0.13 12.07 8.00
C LEU A 4 -0.55 11.23 9.09
N ALA A 5 -1.87 11.35 9.19
CA ALA A 5 -2.65 10.70 10.23
C ALA A 5 -2.89 9.21 9.97
N ASN A 6 -3.27 8.87 8.75
CA ASN A 6 -3.66 7.50 8.40
C ASN A 6 -2.50 6.50 8.37
N GLN A 7 -1.26 6.98 8.29
CA GLN A 7 -0.07 6.14 8.42
C GLN A 7 0.02 5.41 9.76
N SER A 8 -0.70 5.90 10.79
CA SER A 8 -0.82 5.19 12.06
C SER A 8 -1.42 3.79 11.88
N PHE A 9 -2.48 3.70 11.07
CA PHE A 9 -3.11 2.42 10.77
C PHE A 9 -2.20 1.52 9.94
N THR A 10 -1.57 2.07 8.88
CA THR A 10 -0.65 1.30 8.04
C THR A 10 0.51 0.74 8.85
N LEU A 11 1.23 1.59 9.60
CA LEU A 11 2.45 1.18 10.25
C LEU A 11 2.21 0.35 11.51
N LEU A 12 1.29 0.75 12.37
CA LEU A 12 1.08 0.04 13.64
C LEU A 12 0.12 -1.14 13.52
N ILE A 13 -0.95 -1.01 12.71
CA ILE A 13 -2.00 -2.02 12.64
C ILE A 13 -1.79 -3.00 11.49
N ILE A 14 -1.34 -2.54 10.32
CA ILE A 14 -1.13 -3.43 9.17
C ILE A 14 0.26 -4.07 9.22
N THR A 15 1.32 -3.30 9.57
CA THR A 15 2.70 -3.72 9.32
C THR A 15 3.43 -4.20 10.57
N LEU A 16 3.23 -3.59 11.75
CA LEU A 16 4.11 -3.78 12.90
C LEU A 16 3.44 -4.50 14.08
N LEU A 17 2.60 -3.79 14.84
CA LEU A 17 2.21 -4.28 16.17
C LEU A 17 1.10 -5.31 16.13
N PHE A 18 0.04 -5.04 15.36
CA PHE A 18 -1.11 -5.92 15.37
C PHE A 18 -0.87 -7.28 14.69
N PRO A 19 -0.09 -7.42 13.59
CA PRO A 19 0.24 -8.73 13.02
C PRO A 19 0.95 -9.65 14.03
N ILE A 20 1.92 -9.11 14.77
CA ILE A 20 2.66 -9.85 15.81
C ILE A 20 1.74 -10.16 16.98
N TYR A 21 1.04 -9.16 17.51
CA TYR A 21 0.06 -9.37 18.59
C TYR A 21 -0.97 -10.44 18.20
N PHE A 22 -1.49 -10.37 16.98
CA PHE A 22 -2.47 -11.32 16.48
C PHE A 22 -1.91 -12.74 16.41
N LYS A 23 -0.72 -12.91 15.83
CA LYS A 23 -0.06 -14.21 15.67
C LYS A 23 0.30 -14.82 17.03
N ASP A 24 1.01 -14.07 17.87
CA ASP A 24 1.66 -14.59 19.06
C ASP A 24 0.72 -14.60 20.28
N VAL A 25 -0.16 -13.60 20.41
CA VAL A 25 -1.03 -13.45 21.58
C VAL A 25 -2.46 -13.89 21.29
N ALA A 26 -3.10 -13.35 20.25
CA ALA A 26 -4.50 -13.64 20.00
C ALA A 26 -4.72 -15.07 19.47
N VAL A 27 -3.80 -15.59 18.65
CA VAL A 27 -3.85 -16.97 18.11
C VAL A 27 -3.01 -17.91 18.98
N GLY A 28 -1.81 -17.51 19.39
CA GLY A 28 -0.89 -18.31 20.21
C GLY A 28 -0.33 -19.55 19.49
N ASN A 29 -0.42 -19.61 18.16
CA ASN A 29 0.14 -20.66 17.33
C ASN A 29 0.66 -20.05 16.03
N PRO A 30 1.98 -20.15 15.75
CA PRO A 30 2.59 -19.46 14.62
C PRO A 30 2.00 -19.82 13.25
N GLN A 31 1.81 -21.12 12.96
CA GLN A 31 1.27 -21.58 11.69
C GLN A 31 -0.17 -21.14 11.47
N LYS A 32 -1.02 -21.35 12.50
CA LYS A 32 -2.41 -20.90 12.46
C LYS A 32 -2.50 -19.37 12.39
N GLY A 33 -1.62 -18.66 13.09
CA GLY A 33 -1.52 -17.19 13.05
C GLY A 33 -1.21 -16.67 11.67
N ASP A 34 -0.20 -17.20 11.00
CA ASP A 34 0.18 -16.83 9.63
C ASP A 34 -0.96 -17.09 8.62
N SER A 35 -1.63 -18.26 8.74
CA SER A 35 -2.77 -18.61 7.90
C SER A 35 -3.95 -17.67 8.11
N LEU A 36 -4.38 -17.45 9.36
CA LEU A 36 -5.52 -16.58 9.69
C LEU A 36 -5.24 -15.11 9.37
N TRP A 37 -4.00 -14.63 9.61
CA TRP A 37 -3.59 -13.28 9.24
C TRP A 37 -3.71 -13.06 7.73
N SER A 38 -3.16 -13.98 6.93
CA SER A 38 -3.24 -13.90 5.47
C SER A 38 -4.67 -13.93 4.95
N LEU A 39 -5.53 -14.78 5.53
CA LEU A 39 -6.96 -14.85 5.18
C LEU A 39 -7.69 -13.53 5.51
N GLY A 40 -7.48 -12.99 6.71
CA GLY A 40 -8.11 -11.75 7.14
C GLY A 40 -7.66 -10.54 6.31
N ALA A 41 -6.34 -10.40 6.13
CA ALA A 41 -5.76 -9.31 5.35
C ALA A 41 -6.18 -9.39 3.87
N SER A 42 -6.07 -10.56 3.25
CA SER A 42 -6.46 -10.77 1.85
C SER A 42 -7.95 -10.61 1.64
N GLY A 43 -8.77 -11.17 2.51
CA GLY A 43 -10.23 -11.06 2.46
C GLY A 43 -10.68 -9.60 2.52
N SER A 44 -10.08 -8.80 3.41
CA SER A 44 -10.37 -7.37 3.49
C SER A 44 -10.00 -6.63 2.20
N LEU A 45 -8.82 -6.89 1.60
CA LEU A 45 -8.40 -6.28 0.34
C LEU A 45 -9.29 -6.70 -0.83
N PHE A 46 -9.69 -7.96 -0.88
CA PHE A 46 -10.62 -8.45 -1.91
C PHE A 46 -11.97 -7.75 -1.81
N LEU A 47 -12.52 -7.62 -0.59
CA LEU A 47 -13.75 -6.87 -0.36
C LEU A 47 -13.62 -5.40 -0.76
N VAL A 48 -12.48 -4.78 -0.51
CA VAL A 48 -12.20 -3.40 -0.97
C VAL A 48 -12.25 -3.29 -2.48
N VAL A 49 -11.69 -4.24 -3.22
CA VAL A 49 -11.76 -4.25 -4.71
C VAL A 49 -13.21 -4.27 -5.19
N LEU A 50 -14.08 -5.05 -4.54
CA LEU A 50 -15.50 -5.13 -4.88
C LEU A 50 -16.28 -3.88 -4.45
N LEU A 51 -16.01 -3.34 -3.26
CA LEU A 51 -16.75 -2.22 -2.68
C LEU A 51 -16.34 -0.85 -3.25
N SER A 52 -15.07 -0.69 -3.65
CA SER A 52 -14.54 0.61 -4.11
C SER A 52 -15.34 1.24 -5.26
N PRO A 53 -15.71 0.52 -6.33
CA PRO A 53 -16.51 1.11 -7.42
C PRO A 53 -17.90 1.52 -6.96
N ILE A 54 -18.51 0.75 -6.06
CA ILE A 54 -19.85 0.99 -5.53
C ILE A 54 -19.82 2.27 -4.67
N VAL A 55 -18.94 2.30 -3.67
CA VAL A 55 -18.80 3.45 -2.76
C VAL A 55 -18.41 4.72 -3.52
N GLY A 56 -17.48 4.62 -4.48
CA GLY A 56 -17.10 5.73 -5.35
C GLY A 56 -18.26 6.26 -6.16
N SER A 57 -19.06 5.37 -6.77
CA SER A 57 -20.21 5.78 -7.60
C SER A 57 -21.31 6.42 -6.75
N VAL A 58 -21.57 5.92 -5.56
CA VAL A 58 -22.55 6.49 -4.62
C VAL A 58 -22.08 7.87 -4.13
N ALA A 59 -20.81 7.99 -3.76
CA ALA A 59 -20.21 9.26 -3.34
C ALA A 59 -20.28 10.34 -4.43
N ASP A 60 -20.02 9.95 -5.69
CA ASP A 60 -20.08 10.84 -6.85
C ASP A 60 -21.51 11.28 -7.18
N ARG A 61 -22.45 10.32 -7.18
CA ARG A 61 -23.87 10.59 -7.51
C ARG A 61 -24.52 11.58 -6.54
N HIS A 62 -24.15 11.49 -5.25
CA HIS A 62 -24.74 12.32 -4.20
C HIS A 62 -23.88 13.53 -3.83
N ASN A 63 -22.73 13.77 -4.49
CA ASN A 63 -21.75 14.79 -4.11
C ASN A 63 -21.35 14.70 -2.63
N LYS A 64 -21.07 13.49 -2.13
CA LYS A 64 -20.75 13.21 -0.71
C LYS A 64 -19.37 12.59 -0.51
N ARG A 65 -18.40 12.95 -1.36
CA ARG A 65 -17.01 12.41 -1.24
C ARG A 65 -16.39 12.73 0.11
N LYS A 66 -16.57 13.97 0.61
CA LYS A 66 -16.09 14.37 1.93
C LYS A 66 -16.78 13.56 3.04
N ALA A 67 -18.09 13.40 2.97
CA ALA A 67 -18.83 12.62 3.97
C ALA A 67 -18.37 11.17 4.02
N VAL A 68 -18.11 10.56 2.86
CA VAL A 68 -17.56 9.19 2.78
C VAL A 68 -16.14 9.13 3.34
N LEU A 69 -15.24 10.08 2.99
CA LEU A 69 -13.89 10.15 3.52
C LEU A 69 -13.87 10.27 5.05
N VAL A 70 -14.68 11.17 5.59
CA VAL A 70 -14.78 11.38 7.05
C VAL A 70 -15.43 10.17 7.72
N GLY A 71 -16.52 9.64 7.18
CA GLY A 71 -17.22 8.49 7.74
C GLY A 71 -16.35 7.24 7.79
N THR A 72 -15.63 6.93 6.71
CA THR A 72 -14.68 5.80 6.68
C THR A 72 -13.53 6.02 7.65
N GLY A 73 -13.00 7.25 7.75
CA GLY A 73 -11.97 7.60 8.72
C GLY A 73 -12.42 7.41 10.17
N VAL A 74 -13.59 7.95 10.54
CA VAL A 74 -14.16 7.78 11.89
C VAL A 74 -14.41 6.31 12.22
N CYS A 75 -15.01 5.56 11.30
CA CYS A 75 -15.20 4.12 11.50
C CYS A 75 -13.88 3.39 11.70
N CYS A 76 -12.84 3.73 10.90
CA CYS A 76 -11.50 3.15 11.06
C CYS A 76 -10.92 3.46 12.44
N VAL A 77 -11.01 4.71 12.90
CA VAL A 77 -10.54 5.14 14.24
C VAL A 77 -11.23 4.34 15.35
N ILE A 78 -12.55 4.25 15.31
CA ILE A 78 -13.33 3.50 16.31
C ILE A 78 -12.92 2.02 16.32
N LEU A 79 -12.86 1.38 15.15
CA LEU A 79 -12.47 -0.02 15.02
C LEU A 79 -11.02 -0.25 15.46
N THR A 80 -10.11 0.68 15.16
CA THR A 80 -8.72 0.62 15.63
C THR A 80 -8.65 0.69 17.16
N ALA A 81 -9.43 1.57 17.79
CA ALA A 81 -9.50 1.65 19.25
C ALA A 81 -10.07 0.36 19.86
N LEU A 82 -11.06 -0.26 19.20
CA LEU A 82 -11.66 -1.52 19.66
C LEU A 82 -10.69 -2.71 19.61
N LEU A 83 -9.57 -2.63 18.86
CA LEU A 83 -8.54 -3.68 18.88
C LEU A 83 -7.94 -3.91 20.28
N VAL A 84 -8.02 -2.92 21.18
CA VAL A 84 -7.60 -3.06 22.57
C VAL A 84 -8.38 -4.16 23.32
N LEU A 85 -9.58 -4.51 22.86
CA LEU A 85 -10.43 -5.54 23.45
C LEU A 85 -10.01 -6.97 23.07
N VAL A 86 -9.15 -7.13 22.07
CA VAL A 86 -8.64 -8.44 21.65
C VAL A 86 -7.77 -9.01 22.78
N ARG A 87 -8.15 -10.17 23.28
CA ARG A 87 -7.47 -10.88 24.39
C ARG A 87 -6.77 -12.13 23.87
N PRO A 88 -5.84 -12.73 24.63
CA PRO A 88 -5.28 -14.03 24.32
C PRO A 88 -6.38 -15.06 23.99
N GLY A 89 -6.21 -15.82 22.92
CA GLY A 89 -7.20 -16.80 22.42
C GLY A 89 -8.38 -16.22 21.63
N ALA A 90 -8.60 -14.90 21.65
CA ALA A 90 -9.75 -14.25 21.00
C ALA A 90 -9.45 -13.81 19.56
N TRP A 91 -8.78 -14.65 18.78
CA TRP A 91 -8.38 -14.35 17.40
C TRP A 91 -9.56 -13.97 16.48
N TRP A 92 -10.74 -14.58 16.70
CA TRP A 92 -11.94 -14.28 15.90
C TRP A 92 -12.45 -12.85 16.15
N ILE A 93 -12.33 -12.31 17.37
CA ILE A 93 -12.63 -10.90 17.67
C ILE A 93 -11.62 -10.00 16.93
N GLY A 94 -10.34 -10.39 16.97
CA GLY A 94 -9.28 -9.68 16.23
C GLY A 94 -9.60 -9.54 14.75
N LEU A 95 -9.99 -10.62 14.08
CA LEU A 95 -10.38 -10.58 12.66
C LEU A 95 -11.70 -9.83 12.44
N ALA A 96 -12.69 -10.01 13.30
CA ALA A 96 -13.98 -9.33 13.19
C ALA A 96 -13.86 -7.80 13.30
N ILE A 97 -12.85 -7.30 13.99
CA ILE A 97 -12.56 -5.86 14.11
C ILE A 97 -11.58 -5.42 13.00
N PHE A 98 -10.49 -6.18 12.76
CA PHE A 98 -9.45 -5.81 11.79
C PHE A 98 -9.98 -5.74 10.36
N ILE A 99 -10.76 -6.73 9.92
CA ILE A 99 -11.27 -6.79 8.54
C ILE A 99 -12.07 -5.52 8.18
N PRO A 100 -13.12 -5.14 8.94
CA PRO A 100 -13.83 -3.90 8.64
C PRO A 100 -12.96 -2.65 8.84
N ALA A 101 -12.04 -2.61 9.82
CA ALA A 101 -11.12 -1.50 9.99
C ALA A 101 -10.26 -1.29 8.74
N ASN A 102 -9.66 -2.36 8.20
CA ASN A 102 -8.85 -2.29 6.99
C ASN A 102 -9.69 -1.92 5.76
N ILE A 103 -10.93 -2.40 5.65
CA ILE A 103 -11.85 -1.97 4.56
C ILE A 103 -12.10 -0.48 4.65
N MET A 104 -12.43 0.05 5.83
CA MET A 104 -12.69 1.48 6.03
C MET A 104 -11.45 2.32 5.72
N TYR A 105 -10.26 1.89 6.19
CA TYR A 105 -8.98 2.53 5.87
C TYR A 105 -8.76 2.60 4.35
N GLN A 106 -8.87 1.48 3.65
CA GLN A 106 -8.62 1.38 2.22
C GLN A 106 -9.63 2.17 1.36
N LEU A 107 -10.91 2.21 1.78
CA LEU A 107 -11.93 3.04 1.13
C LEU A 107 -11.67 4.53 1.37
N GLY A 108 -11.23 4.91 2.57
CA GLY A 108 -10.79 6.26 2.90
C GLY A 108 -9.63 6.73 2.01
N GLU A 109 -8.62 5.88 1.82
CA GLU A 109 -7.50 6.13 0.90
C GLU A 109 -7.96 6.39 -0.55
N ASN A 110 -8.91 5.59 -1.03
CA ASN A 110 -9.48 5.78 -2.37
C ASN A 110 -10.22 7.12 -2.49
N MET A 111 -10.99 7.47 -1.44
CA MET A 111 -11.69 8.76 -1.42
C MET A 111 -10.72 9.93 -1.33
N LEU A 112 -9.68 9.85 -0.50
CA LEU A 112 -8.65 10.89 -0.41
C LEU A 112 -8.01 11.19 -1.77
N GLY A 113 -7.66 10.16 -2.53
CA GLY A 113 -7.15 10.30 -3.89
C GLY A 113 -8.10 11.04 -4.84
N SER A 114 -9.41 10.96 -4.61
CA SER A 114 -10.42 11.64 -5.45
C SER A 114 -10.47 13.16 -5.28
N PHE A 115 -9.89 13.71 -4.19
CA PHE A 115 -9.80 15.16 -3.97
C PHE A 115 -8.63 15.80 -4.73
N LEU A 116 -7.64 15.01 -5.12
CA LEU A 116 -6.42 15.50 -5.74
C LEU A 116 -6.66 16.38 -6.99
N PRO A 117 -7.55 16.01 -7.92
CA PRO A 117 -7.86 16.88 -9.06
C PRO A 117 -8.51 18.21 -8.69
N GLY A 118 -9.25 18.27 -7.59
CA GLY A 118 -9.94 19.49 -7.13
C GLY A 118 -9.03 20.51 -6.45
N ILE A 119 -7.89 20.06 -5.90
CA ILE A 119 -6.91 20.90 -5.18
C ILE A 119 -5.63 21.13 -5.98
N SER A 120 -5.56 20.62 -7.21
CA SER A 120 -4.36 20.68 -8.06
C SER A 120 -4.71 21.01 -9.50
N THR A 121 -3.72 21.50 -10.24
CA THR A 121 -3.77 21.63 -11.70
C THR A 121 -3.03 20.47 -12.36
N PRO A 122 -3.24 20.19 -13.67
CA PRO A 122 -2.47 19.17 -14.39
C PRO A 122 -0.94 19.35 -14.31
N ARG A 123 -0.46 20.55 -14.00
CA ARG A 123 0.98 20.85 -13.82
C ARG A 123 1.45 20.61 -12.38
N THR A 124 0.57 20.69 -11.39
CA THR A 124 0.93 20.63 -9.96
C THR A 124 0.49 19.34 -9.27
N ILE A 125 -0.34 18.50 -9.92
CA ILE A 125 -0.91 17.29 -9.32
C ILE A 125 0.18 16.31 -8.82
N GLY A 126 1.26 16.14 -9.57
CA GLY A 126 2.39 15.31 -9.14
C GLY A 126 3.08 15.87 -7.89
N LYS A 127 3.31 17.20 -7.84
CA LYS A 127 3.93 17.86 -6.68
C LYS A 127 3.06 17.75 -5.43
N ILE A 128 1.75 17.99 -5.56
CA ILE A 128 0.82 17.90 -4.43
C ILE A 128 0.69 16.46 -3.93
N SER A 129 0.61 15.49 -4.84
CA SER A 129 0.63 14.07 -4.49
C SER A 129 1.93 13.67 -3.75
N ALA A 130 3.09 14.14 -4.21
CA ALA A 130 4.36 13.87 -3.56
C ALA A 130 4.44 14.48 -2.14
N ILE A 131 3.91 15.70 -1.95
CA ILE A 131 3.81 16.32 -0.63
C ILE A 131 2.94 15.48 0.30
N GLY A 132 1.77 14.99 -0.15
CA GLY A 132 0.91 14.09 0.62
C GLY A 132 1.68 12.85 1.11
N TRP A 133 2.36 12.17 0.20
CA TRP A 133 3.17 10.99 0.53
C TRP A 133 4.32 11.31 1.51
N THR A 134 5.01 12.42 1.32
CA THR A 134 6.07 12.85 2.24
C THR A 134 5.50 13.11 3.63
N MET A 135 4.32 13.75 3.73
CA MET A 135 3.65 13.94 5.01
C MET A 135 3.27 12.60 5.66
N GLY A 136 2.87 11.60 4.86
CA GLY A 136 2.64 10.24 5.35
C GLY A 136 3.89 9.64 6.00
N TYR A 137 5.05 9.67 5.33
CA TYR A 137 6.31 9.20 5.92
C TYR A 137 6.68 9.95 7.19
N ILE A 138 6.54 11.29 7.21
CA ILE A 138 6.81 12.10 8.39
C ILE A 138 5.90 11.70 9.54
N GLY A 139 4.58 11.57 9.28
CA GLY A 139 3.62 11.15 10.30
C GLY A 139 3.91 9.76 10.84
N GLY A 140 4.28 8.83 9.96
CA GLY A 140 4.69 7.49 10.34
C GLY A 140 5.94 7.46 11.21
N LEU A 141 6.98 8.22 10.83
CA LEU A 141 8.23 8.32 11.60
C LEU A 141 7.99 8.94 12.98
N LEU A 142 7.21 10.01 13.07
CA LEU A 142 6.87 10.64 14.34
C LEU A 142 6.11 9.67 15.26
N LEU A 143 5.14 8.96 14.72
CA LEU A 143 4.36 7.99 15.49
C LEU A 143 5.22 6.80 15.95
N LEU A 144 6.06 6.25 15.06
CA LEU A 144 6.99 5.17 15.43
C LEU A 144 7.98 5.62 16.51
N ALA A 145 8.45 6.87 16.45
CA ALA A 145 9.29 7.43 17.51
C ALA A 145 8.53 7.51 18.83
N VAL A 146 7.29 7.97 18.85
CA VAL A 146 6.42 7.99 20.05
C VAL A 146 6.24 6.58 20.61
N VAL A 147 5.96 5.59 19.76
CA VAL A 147 5.78 4.20 20.17
C VAL A 147 7.10 3.61 20.71
N ALA A 148 8.24 3.89 20.04
CA ALA A 148 9.56 3.42 20.48
C ALA A 148 9.94 3.99 21.87
N VAL A 149 9.74 5.30 22.05
CA VAL A 149 9.99 5.97 23.34
C VAL A 149 9.03 5.43 24.41
N GLY A 150 7.75 5.28 24.09
CA GLY A 150 6.76 4.71 25.00
C GLY A 150 7.11 3.29 25.41
N ALA A 151 7.48 2.42 24.46
CA ALA A 151 7.89 1.04 24.74
C ALA A 151 9.15 1.00 25.63
N PHE A 152 10.12 1.89 25.37
CA PHE A 152 11.35 1.98 26.17
C PHE A 152 11.09 2.46 27.60
N LEU A 153 10.36 3.57 27.76
CA LEU A 153 10.09 4.18 29.08
C LEU A 153 9.17 3.32 29.96
N LEU A 154 8.18 2.63 29.35
CA LEU A 154 7.23 1.79 30.07
C LEU A 154 7.73 0.34 30.23
N GLY A 155 8.85 -0.01 29.59
CA GLY A 155 9.38 -1.37 29.60
C GLY A 155 8.50 -2.40 28.86
N TRP A 156 7.67 -1.95 27.92
CA TRP A 156 6.75 -2.79 27.16
C TRP A 156 7.47 -3.52 26.02
N LYS A 157 8.16 -4.60 26.38
CA LYS A 157 8.94 -5.41 25.45
C LYS A 157 8.11 -6.52 24.79
N ASP A 158 7.13 -7.04 25.52
CA ASP A 158 6.34 -8.19 25.09
C ASP A 158 5.09 -7.77 24.32
N PRO A 159 4.69 -8.52 23.26
CA PRO A 159 3.51 -8.20 22.47
C PRO A 159 2.23 -8.06 23.28
N GLU A 160 2.08 -8.81 24.38
CA GLU A 160 0.90 -8.73 25.27
C GLU A 160 0.68 -7.33 25.86
N GLN A 161 1.74 -6.56 26.04
CA GLN A 161 1.73 -5.21 26.59
C GLN A 161 1.39 -4.14 25.54
N TRP A 162 1.34 -4.49 24.24
CA TRP A 162 1.19 -3.52 23.15
C TRP A 162 -0.24 -3.03 22.91
N ARG A 163 -1.23 -3.60 23.57
CA ARG A 163 -2.64 -3.19 23.40
C ARG A 163 -2.90 -1.68 23.54
N PRO A 164 -2.29 -0.94 24.49
CA PRO A 164 -2.46 0.51 24.56
C PRO A 164 -1.96 1.27 23.32
N PHE A 165 -1.00 0.74 22.58
CA PHE A 165 -0.53 1.37 21.35
C PHE A 165 -1.58 1.40 20.24
N PHE A 166 -2.58 0.50 20.27
CA PHE A 166 -3.72 0.57 19.34
C PHE A 166 -4.59 1.80 19.62
N LEU A 167 -4.73 2.20 20.90
CA LEU A 167 -5.42 3.45 21.26
C LEU A 167 -4.61 4.67 20.82
N ILE A 168 -3.28 4.63 20.95
CA ILE A 168 -2.40 5.71 20.47
C ILE A 168 -2.50 5.84 18.94
N ALA A 169 -2.54 4.73 18.21
CA ALA A 169 -2.76 4.75 16.76
C ALA A 169 -4.12 5.36 16.38
N ALA A 170 -5.18 4.96 17.07
CA ALA A 170 -6.52 5.50 16.88
C ALA A 170 -6.59 7.00 17.18
N LEU A 171 -6.01 7.44 18.29
CA LEU A 171 -5.97 8.85 18.71
C LEU A 171 -5.16 9.70 17.72
N TRP A 172 -4.00 9.21 17.29
CA TRP A 172 -3.18 9.86 16.27
C TRP A 172 -3.96 10.09 14.98
N PHE A 173 -4.67 9.06 14.52
CA PHE A 173 -5.51 9.17 13.33
C PHE A 173 -6.66 10.17 13.54
N ALA A 174 -7.35 10.09 14.68
CA ALA A 174 -8.45 10.98 15.01
C ALA A 174 -8.01 12.45 15.00
N ILE A 175 -6.92 12.78 15.70
CA ILE A 175 -6.41 14.17 15.80
C ILE A 175 -5.96 14.66 14.42
N GLY A 176 -5.19 13.86 13.69
CA GLY A 176 -4.67 14.29 12.38
C GLY A 176 -5.73 14.36 11.28
N MET A 177 -6.90 13.73 11.47
CA MET A 177 -8.05 13.84 10.58
C MET A 177 -8.83 15.15 10.78
N ILE A 178 -8.79 15.78 11.96
CA ILE A 178 -9.55 16.99 12.30
C ILE A 178 -9.36 18.10 11.25
N PRO A 179 -8.14 18.48 10.82
CA PRO A 179 -7.96 19.53 9.82
C PRO A 179 -8.66 19.20 8.50
N THR A 180 -8.67 17.93 8.11
CA THR A 180 -9.37 17.49 6.88
C THR A 180 -10.88 17.63 7.03
N MET A 181 -11.43 17.27 8.20
CA MET A 181 -12.85 17.44 8.49
C MET A 181 -13.28 18.92 8.45
N LEU A 182 -12.46 19.82 8.97
CA LEU A 182 -12.80 21.23 9.08
C LEU A 182 -12.58 22.00 7.78
N PHE A 183 -11.44 21.80 7.11
CA PHE A 183 -10.99 22.69 6.03
C PHE A 183 -11.19 22.15 4.63
N VAL A 184 -11.29 20.81 4.43
CA VAL A 184 -11.51 20.28 3.09
C VAL A 184 -12.95 20.50 2.66
N LYS A 185 -13.13 21.13 1.49
CA LYS A 185 -14.45 21.36 0.88
C LYS A 185 -14.80 20.20 -0.05
N GLU A 186 -16.11 19.97 -0.22
CA GLU A 186 -16.60 19.00 -1.20
C GLU A 186 -16.13 19.41 -2.61
N PRO A 187 -15.53 18.48 -3.40
CA PRO A 187 -15.13 18.81 -4.76
C PRO A 187 -16.38 19.08 -5.62
N VAL A 188 -16.35 20.17 -6.38
CA VAL A 188 -17.43 20.47 -7.31
C VAL A 188 -17.47 19.41 -8.41
N ALA A 189 -18.60 18.79 -8.63
CA ALA A 189 -18.79 17.79 -9.69
C ALA A 189 -18.64 18.45 -11.07
N THR A 190 -17.56 18.17 -11.76
CA THR A 190 -17.24 18.76 -13.08
C THR A 190 -18.00 18.13 -14.24
N ASN A 191 -18.74 17.02 -14.05
CA ASN A 191 -19.47 16.36 -15.14
C ASN A 191 -20.68 15.55 -14.62
N HIS A 192 -21.86 16.14 -14.69
CA HIS A 192 -23.12 15.48 -14.33
C HIS A 192 -23.43 14.23 -15.18
N ARG A 193 -23.02 14.19 -16.46
CA ARG A 193 -23.22 13.01 -17.34
C ARG A 193 -22.37 11.81 -16.93
N ALA A 194 -21.14 12.03 -16.43
CA ALA A 194 -20.30 10.95 -15.91
C ALA A 194 -20.80 10.41 -14.57
N ALA A 195 -21.49 11.24 -13.78
CA ALA A 195 -22.06 10.85 -12.49
C ALA A 195 -23.29 9.93 -12.62
N SER A 196 -24.02 9.98 -13.74
CA SER A 196 -25.23 9.19 -13.96
C SER A 196 -24.97 7.76 -14.46
N ALA A 197 -23.81 7.46 -15.01
CA ALA A 197 -23.47 6.11 -15.48
C ALA A 197 -23.32 5.12 -14.31
N SER A 198 -23.83 3.89 -14.48
CA SER A 198 -23.68 2.85 -13.48
C SER A 198 -22.19 2.49 -13.26
N ALA A 199 -21.84 1.96 -12.07
CA ALA A 199 -20.48 1.50 -11.80
C ALA A 199 -20.04 0.44 -12.84
N GLY A 200 -20.95 -0.46 -13.25
CA GLY A 200 -20.68 -1.47 -14.27
C GLY A 200 -20.37 -0.87 -15.64
N ASP A 201 -21.12 0.14 -16.07
CA ASP A 201 -20.89 0.81 -17.37
C ASP A 201 -19.56 1.56 -17.38
N ARG A 202 -19.20 2.18 -16.27
CA ARG A 202 -17.89 2.84 -16.11
C ARG A 202 -16.74 1.84 -16.21
N ILE A 203 -16.84 0.71 -15.52
CA ILE A 203 -15.81 -0.36 -15.57
C ILE A 203 -15.74 -0.93 -17.00
N ARG A 204 -16.86 -1.23 -17.63
CA ARG A 204 -16.90 -1.77 -18.99
C ARG A 204 -16.30 -0.82 -20.02
N SER A 205 -16.63 0.47 -19.94
CA SER A 205 -16.07 1.52 -20.78
C SER A 205 -14.56 1.65 -20.55
N ALA A 206 -14.12 1.67 -19.30
CA ALA A 206 -12.71 1.77 -18.91
C ALA A 206 -11.91 0.56 -19.45
N ILE A 207 -12.41 -0.66 -19.30
CA ILE A 207 -11.78 -1.88 -19.86
C ILE A 207 -11.71 -1.83 -21.39
N ALA A 208 -12.77 -1.35 -22.07
CA ALA A 208 -12.78 -1.22 -23.52
C ALA A 208 -11.70 -0.25 -24.01
N HIS A 209 -11.49 0.86 -23.29
CA HIS A 209 -10.42 1.81 -23.59
C HIS A 209 -9.03 1.26 -23.29
N LEU A 210 -8.86 0.49 -22.22
CA LEU A 210 -7.60 -0.11 -21.85
C LEU A 210 -7.02 -1.01 -22.96
N LYS A 211 -7.89 -1.71 -23.71
CA LYS A 211 -7.47 -2.58 -24.82
C LYS A 211 -6.66 -1.85 -25.89
N ASN A 212 -6.82 -0.54 -26.04
CA ASN A 212 -6.09 0.27 -27.00
C ASN A 212 -4.69 0.72 -26.53
N HIS A 213 -4.35 0.42 -25.24
CA HIS A 213 -3.09 0.80 -24.59
C HIS A 213 -2.26 -0.44 -24.22
N LYS A 214 -1.71 -1.10 -25.24
CA LYS A 214 -1.00 -2.39 -25.08
C LYS A 214 0.17 -2.30 -24.10
N GLN A 215 0.93 -1.20 -24.11
CA GLN A 215 2.07 -1.06 -23.21
C GLN A 215 1.65 -0.80 -21.76
N LEU A 216 0.53 -0.12 -21.54
CA LEU A 216 -0.04 0.01 -20.21
C LEU A 216 -0.48 -1.37 -19.67
N ILE A 217 -1.16 -2.19 -20.48
CA ILE A 217 -1.55 -3.54 -20.08
C ILE A 217 -0.33 -4.38 -19.70
N ARG A 218 0.73 -4.37 -20.52
CA ARG A 218 1.97 -5.08 -20.22
C ARG A 218 2.59 -4.62 -18.90
N PHE A 219 2.60 -3.31 -18.66
CA PHE A 219 3.07 -2.75 -17.41
C PHE A 219 2.19 -3.17 -16.24
N LEU A 220 0.86 -3.07 -16.35
CA LEU A 220 -0.07 -3.46 -15.28
C LEU A 220 0.04 -4.95 -14.95
N VAL A 221 0.27 -5.83 -15.92
CA VAL A 221 0.53 -7.26 -15.67
C VAL A 221 1.85 -7.47 -14.92
N SER A 222 2.92 -6.80 -15.32
CA SER A 222 4.18 -6.83 -14.57
C SER A 222 4.00 -6.29 -13.16
N PHE A 223 3.36 -5.11 -13.03
CA PHE A 223 3.07 -4.47 -11.76
C PHE A 223 2.23 -5.36 -10.83
N PHE A 224 1.23 -6.02 -11.39
CA PHE A 224 0.38 -6.93 -10.65
C PHE A 224 1.19 -8.07 -10.02
N VAL A 225 2.11 -8.66 -10.79
CA VAL A 225 2.93 -9.79 -10.31
C VAL A 225 3.94 -9.36 -9.26
N TYR A 226 4.74 -8.30 -9.50
CA TYR A 226 5.64 -7.85 -8.44
C TYR A 226 4.91 -7.15 -7.29
N GLY A 227 3.71 -6.65 -7.54
CA GLY A 227 2.79 -6.15 -6.51
C GLY A 227 2.38 -7.20 -5.48
N PHE A 228 2.32 -8.50 -5.86
CA PHE A 228 2.17 -9.60 -4.91
C PHE A 228 3.24 -9.53 -3.82
N GLY A 229 4.51 -9.40 -4.23
CA GLY A 229 5.64 -9.31 -3.31
C GLY A 229 5.63 -8.04 -2.47
N VAL A 230 5.38 -6.87 -3.08
CA VAL A 230 5.35 -5.58 -2.37
C VAL A 230 4.29 -5.58 -1.27
N GLN A 231 3.08 -5.99 -1.59
CA GLN A 231 1.98 -6.02 -0.63
C GLN A 231 2.18 -7.08 0.46
N THR A 232 2.71 -8.24 0.09
CA THR A 232 3.09 -9.28 1.04
C THR A 232 4.13 -8.75 2.03
N MET A 233 5.15 -8.06 1.53
CA MET A 233 6.18 -7.50 2.41
C MET A 233 5.60 -6.44 3.36
N ILE A 234 4.69 -5.59 2.92
CA ILE A 234 4.03 -4.60 3.80
C ILE A 234 3.26 -5.30 4.93
N MET A 235 2.56 -6.40 4.64
CA MET A 235 1.70 -7.11 5.59
C MET A 235 2.45 -8.12 6.48
N PHE A 236 3.60 -8.61 6.05
CA PHE A 236 4.38 -9.65 6.74
C PHE A 236 5.77 -9.19 7.19
N ALA A 237 6.17 -7.91 6.97
CA ALA A 237 7.51 -7.44 7.29
C ALA A 237 7.89 -7.68 8.77
N ALA A 238 7.00 -7.34 9.69
CA ALA A 238 7.24 -7.56 11.12
C ALA A 238 7.23 -9.05 11.50
N ILE A 239 6.30 -9.83 10.93
CA ILE A 239 6.25 -11.29 11.14
C ILE A 239 7.55 -11.93 10.66
N LEU A 240 8.03 -11.57 9.45
CA LEU A 240 9.28 -12.08 8.93
C LEU A 240 10.47 -11.67 9.82
N ALA A 241 10.52 -10.41 10.25
CA ALA A 241 11.58 -9.95 11.14
C ALA A 241 11.58 -10.72 12.49
N ALA A 242 10.40 -10.97 13.06
CA ALA A 242 10.25 -11.76 14.28
C ALA A 242 10.65 -13.24 14.09
N ASP A 243 10.31 -13.85 12.94
CA ASP A 243 10.72 -15.22 12.61
C ASP A 243 12.23 -15.39 12.46
N PHE A 244 12.95 -14.29 12.34
CA PHE A 244 14.41 -14.23 12.32
C PHE A 244 15.02 -13.68 13.65
N GLY A 245 14.24 -13.62 14.73
CA GLY A 245 14.71 -13.26 16.06
C GLY A 245 14.76 -11.77 16.38
N ILE A 246 14.18 -10.90 15.52
CA ILE A 246 14.04 -9.48 15.84
C ILE A 246 12.73 -9.26 16.57
N GLU A 247 12.80 -9.12 17.90
CA GLU A 247 11.63 -9.06 18.76
C GLU A 247 11.56 -7.77 19.59
N GLY A 248 10.41 -7.51 20.18
CA GLY A 248 10.19 -6.43 21.12
C GLY A 248 10.56 -5.06 20.58
N THR A 249 11.30 -4.28 21.35
CA THR A 249 11.74 -2.92 20.98
C THR A 249 12.61 -2.91 19.71
N ARG A 250 13.38 -3.98 19.45
CA ARG A 250 14.21 -4.07 18.24
C ARG A 250 13.37 -4.12 16.97
N LEU A 251 12.19 -4.75 17.03
CA LEU A 251 11.24 -4.80 15.92
C LEU A 251 10.67 -3.40 15.58
N ILE A 252 10.41 -2.59 16.62
CA ILE A 252 9.99 -1.18 16.45
C ILE A 252 11.10 -0.38 15.78
N LEU A 253 12.36 -0.53 16.25
CA LEU A 253 13.53 0.15 15.68
C LEU A 253 13.81 -0.31 14.24
N PHE A 254 13.66 -1.60 13.94
CA PHE A 254 13.76 -2.15 12.59
C PHE A 254 12.73 -1.53 11.64
N THR A 255 11.47 -1.41 12.09
CA THR A 255 10.42 -0.78 11.30
C THR A 255 10.66 0.72 11.11
N LEU A 256 11.22 1.39 12.14
CA LEU A 256 11.65 2.79 12.04
C LEU A 256 12.73 2.95 10.96
N GLN A 257 13.77 2.13 10.99
CA GLN A 257 14.84 2.12 9.99
C GLN A 257 14.29 1.90 8.58
N LEU A 258 13.43 0.89 8.41
CA LEU A 258 12.80 0.59 7.13
C LEU A 258 12.00 1.79 6.61
N THR A 259 11.26 2.47 7.48
CA THR A 259 10.45 3.65 7.13
C THR A 259 11.33 4.84 6.75
N VAL A 260 12.43 5.09 7.48
CA VAL A 260 13.43 6.14 7.16
C VAL A 260 14.04 5.86 5.80
N THR A 261 14.47 4.63 5.57
CA THR A 261 15.11 4.22 4.31
C THR A 261 14.14 4.33 3.13
N ALA A 262 12.87 3.91 3.31
CA ALA A 262 11.85 4.03 2.29
C ALA A 262 11.52 5.49 1.96
N GLY A 263 11.33 6.33 2.98
CA GLY A 263 11.08 7.77 2.80
C GLY A 263 12.25 8.49 2.14
N GLY A 264 13.49 8.23 2.59
CA GLY A 264 14.71 8.77 1.99
C GLY A 264 14.87 8.37 0.53
N THR A 265 14.63 7.09 0.22
CA THR A 265 14.69 6.59 -1.16
C THR A 265 13.63 7.22 -2.03
N ALA A 266 12.39 7.38 -1.54
CA ALA A 266 11.33 8.04 -2.31
C ALA A 266 11.71 9.48 -2.69
N ILE A 267 12.35 10.24 -1.78
CA ILE A 267 12.84 11.60 -2.04
C ILE A 267 13.95 11.58 -3.11
N VAL A 268 14.91 10.66 -2.97
CA VAL A 268 16.02 10.51 -3.94
C VAL A 268 15.48 10.18 -5.32
N VAL A 269 14.55 9.24 -5.41
CA VAL A 269 13.90 8.86 -6.68
C VAL A 269 13.16 10.04 -7.29
N ALA A 270 12.36 10.74 -6.51
CA ALA A 270 11.63 11.91 -7.00
C ALA A 270 12.56 13.00 -7.61
N LYS A 271 13.80 13.10 -7.10
CA LYS A 271 14.78 14.08 -7.58
C LYS A 271 15.61 13.60 -8.79
N TYR A 272 15.95 12.32 -8.81
CA TYR A 272 16.97 11.81 -9.77
C TYR A 272 16.44 10.85 -10.84
N GLN A 273 15.18 10.38 -10.72
CA GLN A 273 14.61 9.41 -11.66
C GLN A 273 14.62 9.91 -13.11
N ASP A 274 14.40 11.21 -13.36
CA ASP A 274 14.39 11.76 -14.71
C ASP A 274 15.78 11.69 -15.37
N ARG A 275 16.86 11.73 -14.57
CA ARG A 275 18.24 11.61 -15.08
C ARG A 275 18.62 10.16 -15.36
N LEU A 276 18.19 9.24 -14.50
CA LEU A 276 18.48 7.80 -14.61
C LEU A 276 17.59 7.11 -15.65
N GLY A 277 16.42 7.69 -15.90
CA GLY A 277 15.37 7.12 -16.74
C GLY A 277 14.49 6.11 -15.98
N ILE A 278 13.19 6.20 -16.21
CA ILE A 278 12.17 5.40 -15.50
C ILE A 278 12.44 3.88 -15.60
N ARG A 279 12.88 3.39 -16.78
CA ARG A 279 13.15 1.98 -17.01
C ARG A 279 14.29 1.46 -16.11
N ALA A 280 15.41 2.15 -16.12
CA ALA A 280 16.57 1.76 -15.31
C ALA A 280 16.23 1.78 -13.82
N THR A 281 15.51 2.81 -13.38
CA THR A 281 15.07 2.97 -11.99
C THR A 281 14.22 1.79 -11.52
N ILE A 282 13.20 1.37 -12.28
CA ILE A 282 12.36 0.23 -11.90
C ILE A 282 13.16 -1.08 -11.87
N LEU A 283 14.00 -1.32 -12.90
CA LEU A 283 14.82 -2.54 -12.94
C LEU A 283 15.80 -2.61 -11.76
N SER A 284 16.41 -1.47 -11.38
CA SER A 284 17.29 -1.40 -10.21
C SER A 284 16.54 -1.76 -8.92
N PHE A 285 15.34 -1.22 -8.71
CA PHE A 285 14.58 -1.54 -7.50
C PHE A 285 14.03 -2.96 -7.48
N LEU A 286 13.61 -3.51 -8.61
CA LEU A 286 13.27 -4.94 -8.69
C LEU A 286 14.50 -5.81 -8.41
N GLY A 287 15.69 -5.42 -8.88
CA GLY A 287 16.95 -6.08 -8.53
C GLY A 287 17.25 -6.04 -7.02
N VAL A 288 17.06 -4.89 -6.38
CA VAL A 288 17.20 -4.75 -4.91
C VAL A 288 16.20 -5.65 -4.17
N TRP A 289 14.95 -5.70 -4.62
CA TRP A 289 13.93 -6.60 -4.05
C TRP A 289 14.32 -8.08 -4.16
N ILE A 290 14.75 -8.50 -5.36
CA ILE A 290 15.19 -9.89 -5.59
C ILE A 290 16.40 -10.20 -4.71
N ALA A 291 17.40 -9.33 -4.65
CA ALA A 291 18.56 -9.50 -3.81
C ALA A 291 18.19 -9.63 -2.32
N SER A 292 17.34 -8.73 -1.81
CA SER A 292 16.90 -8.76 -0.41
C SER A 292 16.12 -10.04 -0.07
N CYS A 293 15.16 -10.43 -0.90
CA CYS A 293 14.35 -11.63 -0.67
C CYS A 293 15.19 -12.93 -0.85
N ALA A 294 16.08 -12.97 -1.85
CA ALA A 294 16.98 -14.09 -2.05
C ALA A 294 17.97 -14.23 -0.89
N THR A 295 18.48 -13.13 -0.34
CA THR A 295 19.35 -13.16 0.85
C THR A 295 18.59 -13.71 2.06
N LEU A 296 17.33 -13.29 2.30
CA LEU A 296 16.50 -13.91 3.35
C LEU A 296 16.34 -15.42 3.15
N LEU A 297 16.07 -15.85 1.93
CA LEU A 297 15.96 -17.28 1.59
C LEU A 297 17.26 -18.03 1.84
N ILE A 298 18.39 -17.49 1.38
CA ILE A 298 19.71 -18.11 1.56
C ILE A 298 20.04 -18.22 3.04
N VAL A 299 19.84 -17.15 3.83
CA VAL A 299 20.07 -17.17 5.28
C VAL A 299 19.21 -18.24 5.95
N LYS A 300 17.91 -18.34 5.59
CA LYS A 300 17.02 -19.36 6.15
C LYS A 300 17.46 -20.80 5.82
N LEU A 301 18.07 -21.01 4.66
CA LEU A 301 18.54 -22.33 4.23
C LEU A 301 19.92 -22.70 4.78
N THR A 302 20.81 -21.72 4.97
CA THR A 302 22.20 -21.96 5.34
C THR A 302 22.50 -21.75 6.81
N ILE A 303 21.78 -20.82 7.47
CA ILE A 303 21.99 -20.44 8.87
C ILE A 303 20.61 -20.41 9.55
N PRO A 304 19.96 -21.57 9.73
CA PRO A 304 18.58 -21.61 10.26
C PRO A 304 18.47 -21.24 11.74
N VAL A 305 19.58 -21.30 12.50
CA VAL A 305 19.63 -21.00 13.93
C VAL A 305 20.62 -19.85 14.16
N ASP A 306 20.16 -18.81 14.90
CA ASP A 306 20.95 -17.64 15.28
C ASP A 306 21.77 -16.97 14.16
N PRO A 307 21.14 -16.55 13.05
CA PRO A 307 21.85 -15.83 12.03
C PRO A 307 22.33 -14.46 12.56
N PRO A 308 23.49 -13.95 12.07
CA PRO A 308 24.03 -12.67 12.54
C PRO A 308 23.02 -11.53 12.38
N GLU A 309 22.72 -10.82 13.45
CA GLU A 309 21.68 -9.77 13.51
C GLU A 309 21.90 -8.67 12.47
N TRP A 310 23.16 -8.30 12.19
CA TRP A 310 23.49 -7.27 11.19
C TRP A 310 22.97 -7.58 9.78
N ILE A 311 22.82 -8.85 9.42
CA ILE A 311 22.29 -9.27 8.13
C ILE A 311 20.84 -8.77 7.95
N PHE A 312 20.04 -8.87 9.01
CA PHE A 312 18.64 -8.41 8.96
C PHE A 312 18.55 -6.89 8.88
N TRP A 313 19.41 -6.17 9.59
CA TRP A 313 19.48 -4.72 9.46
C TRP A 313 19.88 -4.29 8.04
N ALA A 314 20.81 -5.00 7.42
CA ALA A 314 21.19 -4.76 6.02
C ALA A 314 20.03 -5.06 5.04
N ILE A 315 19.36 -6.21 5.21
CA ILE A 315 18.20 -6.60 4.40
C ILE A 315 17.03 -5.62 4.59
N GLY A 316 16.78 -5.16 5.83
CA GLY A 316 15.80 -4.13 6.14
C GLY A 316 16.02 -2.85 5.35
N ASN A 317 17.28 -2.41 5.19
CA ASN A 317 17.61 -1.29 4.30
C ASN A 317 17.26 -1.62 2.82
N GLY A 318 17.57 -2.82 2.35
CA GLY A 318 17.23 -3.26 1.00
C GLY A 318 15.71 -3.24 0.76
N ILE A 319 14.93 -3.74 1.72
CA ILE A 319 13.46 -3.71 1.69
C ILE A 319 12.95 -2.26 1.68
N GLY A 320 13.48 -1.39 2.56
CA GLY A 320 13.14 0.03 2.61
C GLY A 320 13.43 0.74 1.29
N ILE A 321 14.63 0.53 0.71
CA ILE A 321 15.00 1.05 -0.62
C ILE A 321 14.01 0.56 -1.67
N GLY A 322 13.69 -0.72 -1.66
CA GLY A 322 12.73 -1.32 -2.58
C GLY A 322 11.34 -0.69 -2.47
N LEU A 323 10.80 -0.53 -1.25
CA LEU A 323 9.48 0.07 -0.99
C LEU A 323 9.40 1.51 -1.48
N GLY A 324 10.33 2.37 -1.05
CA GLY A 324 10.37 3.78 -1.44
C GLY A 324 10.57 3.99 -2.93
N GLY A 325 11.44 3.16 -3.52
CA GLY A 325 11.80 3.26 -4.93
C GLY A 325 10.72 2.76 -5.88
N ILE A 326 10.23 1.54 -5.68
CA ILE A 326 9.29 0.91 -6.63
C ILE A 326 7.93 1.60 -6.64
N GLY A 327 7.44 2.05 -5.47
CA GLY A 327 6.17 2.75 -5.36
C GLY A 327 6.17 4.05 -6.15
N THR A 328 7.21 4.88 -5.97
CA THR A 328 7.38 6.16 -6.66
C THR A 328 7.55 5.97 -8.17
N SER A 329 8.40 5.02 -8.58
CA SER A 329 8.70 4.78 -9.99
C SER A 329 7.53 4.17 -10.77
N SER A 330 6.76 3.28 -10.14
CA SER A 330 5.56 2.68 -10.76
C SER A 330 4.50 3.72 -11.06
N ARG A 331 4.28 4.68 -10.15
CA ARG A 331 3.38 5.82 -10.39
C ARG A 331 3.83 6.68 -11.57
N SER A 332 5.14 6.87 -11.71
CA SER A 332 5.72 7.63 -12.83
C SER A 332 5.44 6.96 -14.18
N VAL A 333 5.50 5.62 -14.27
CA VAL A 333 5.13 4.90 -15.51
C VAL A 333 3.66 5.12 -15.86
N VAL A 334 2.77 5.01 -14.87
CA VAL A 334 1.33 5.26 -15.10
C VAL A 334 1.10 6.67 -15.62
N GLY A 335 1.69 7.67 -14.95
CA GLY A 335 1.61 9.06 -15.41
C GLY A 335 2.19 9.29 -16.81
N PHE A 336 3.27 8.58 -17.15
CA PHE A 336 3.92 8.65 -18.45
C PHE A 336 3.09 8.04 -19.59
N PHE A 337 2.31 7.00 -19.31
CA PHE A 337 1.41 6.33 -20.25
C PHE A 337 0.00 6.93 -20.30
N ALA A 338 -0.38 7.73 -19.30
CA ALA A 338 -1.71 8.29 -19.20
C ALA A 338 -1.88 9.49 -20.17
N PRO A 339 -2.89 9.45 -21.09
CA PRO A 339 -3.33 10.66 -21.79
C PRO A 339 -3.87 11.68 -20.79
N LYS A 340 -3.59 12.97 -20.97
CA LYS A 340 -3.95 14.05 -20.02
C LYS A 340 -5.42 14.09 -19.63
N HIS A 341 -6.32 13.77 -20.57
CA HIS A 341 -7.77 13.77 -20.34
C HIS A 341 -8.31 12.51 -19.64
N ARG A 342 -7.45 11.46 -19.41
CA ARG A 342 -7.82 10.18 -18.77
C ARG A 342 -6.89 9.76 -17.62
N THR A 343 -6.10 10.67 -17.11
CA THR A 343 -5.12 10.37 -16.06
C THR A 343 -5.75 9.66 -14.85
N ALA A 344 -6.91 10.13 -14.39
CA ALA A 344 -7.60 9.51 -13.26
C ALA A 344 -8.03 8.06 -13.51
N GLU A 345 -8.47 7.71 -14.73
CA GLU A 345 -8.83 6.36 -15.14
C GLU A 345 -7.63 5.40 -15.07
N PHE A 346 -6.46 5.83 -15.57
CA PHE A 346 -5.23 5.04 -15.56
C PHE A 346 -4.70 4.80 -14.14
N PHE A 347 -4.74 5.82 -13.29
CA PHE A 347 -4.39 5.65 -11.87
C PHE A 347 -5.41 4.78 -11.12
N GLY A 348 -6.69 4.80 -11.53
CA GLY A 348 -7.71 3.90 -11.02
C GLY A 348 -7.40 2.42 -11.32
N PHE A 349 -6.99 2.09 -12.55
CA PHE A 349 -6.54 0.75 -12.91
C PHE A 349 -5.31 0.31 -12.12
N TRP A 350 -4.34 1.21 -11.98
CA TRP A 350 -3.14 0.94 -11.19
C TRP A 350 -3.49 0.65 -9.72
N GLY A 351 -4.33 1.49 -9.09
CA GLY A 351 -4.75 1.29 -7.70
C GLY A 351 -5.55 0.01 -7.49
N MET A 352 -6.46 -0.33 -8.41
CA MET A 352 -7.22 -1.59 -8.35
C MET A 352 -6.30 -2.79 -8.52
N SER A 353 -5.35 -2.73 -9.46
CA SER A 353 -4.32 -3.76 -9.68
C SER A 353 -3.49 -3.97 -8.42
N TYR A 354 -3.12 -2.90 -7.71
CA TYR A 354 -2.34 -2.95 -6.48
C TYR A 354 -3.07 -3.65 -5.33
N LYS A 355 -4.36 -3.35 -5.14
CA LYS A 355 -5.17 -3.96 -4.09
C LYS A 355 -5.48 -5.43 -4.38
N LEU A 356 -5.79 -5.75 -5.63
CA LEU A 356 -6.00 -7.15 -6.04
C LEU A 356 -4.71 -7.95 -5.94
N ALA A 357 -3.57 -7.35 -6.28
CA ALA A 357 -2.27 -7.95 -6.06
C ALA A 357 -2.03 -8.25 -4.57
N GLY A 358 -2.40 -7.31 -3.68
CA GLY A 358 -2.35 -7.53 -2.25
C GLY A 358 -3.20 -8.72 -1.81
N ALA A 359 -4.45 -8.79 -2.27
CA ALA A 359 -5.33 -9.90 -1.90
C ALA A 359 -4.76 -11.27 -2.28
N ILE A 360 -4.19 -11.40 -3.49
CA ILE A 360 -3.64 -12.69 -3.97
C ILE A 360 -2.26 -12.97 -3.37
N GLY A 361 -1.37 -11.97 -3.36
CA GLY A 361 0.01 -12.14 -2.89
C GLY A 361 0.09 -12.48 -1.41
N VAL A 362 -0.63 -11.73 -0.58
CA VAL A 362 -0.67 -11.94 0.88
C VAL A 362 -1.27 -13.30 1.21
N LEU A 363 -2.36 -13.69 0.53
CA LEU A 363 -2.98 -15.01 0.72
C LEU A 363 -2.01 -16.14 0.36
N SER A 364 -1.47 -16.10 -0.86
CA SER A 364 -0.59 -17.16 -1.34
C SER A 364 0.67 -17.31 -0.49
N PHE A 365 1.30 -16.19 -0.10
CA PHE A 365 2.46 -16.20 0.77
C PHE A 365 2.14 -16.77 2.15
N GLY A 366 1.09 -16.28 2.82
CA GLY A 366 0.75 -16.70 4.17
C GLY A 366 0.31 -18.17 4.24
N GLN A 367 -0.42 -18.66 3.22
CA GLN A 367 -0.79 -20.07 3.16
C GLN A 367 0.42 -20.98 2.88
N VAL A 368 1.30 -20.58 1.95
CA VAL A 368 2.54 -21.34 1.69
C VAL A 368 3.43 -21.34 2.93
N LYS A 369 3.55 -20.19 3.63
CA LYS A 369 4.30 -20.11 4.88
C LYS A 369 3.73 -21.04 5.97
N ALA A 370 2.42 -21.07 6.14
CA ALA A 370 1.76 -21.87 7.16
C ALA A 370 1.82 -23.38 6.88
N TRP A 371 1.67 -23.81 5.63
CA TRP A 371 1.51 -25.22 5.29
C TRP A 371 2.76 -25.89 4.72
N VAL A 372 3.64 -25.12 4.05
CA VAL A 372 4.86 -25.65 3.42
C VAL A 372 6.12 -25.21 4.17
N GLY A 373 6.09 -24.01 4.78
CA GLY A 373 7.15 -23.46 5.60
C GLY A 373 7.80 -22.20 5.03
N ASP A 374 8.66 -21.59 5.86
CA ASP A 374 9.26 -20.29 5.60
C ASP A 374 10.11 -20.25 4.33
N ALA A 375 10.93 -21.27 4.08
CA ALA A 375 11.80 -21.31 2.91
C ALA A 375 11.00 -21.30 1.59
N ALA A 376 9.91 -22.08 1.53
CA ALA A 376 9.03 -22.10 0.36
C ALA A 376 8.32 -20.75 0.16
N ALA A 377 7.88 -20.10 1.25
CA ALA A 377 7.25 -18.79 1.19
C ALA A 377 8.25 -17.71 0.71
N LEU A 378 9.49 -17.73 1.19
CA LEU A 378 10.55 -16.81 0.76
C LEU A 378 10.96 -17.04 -0.71
N ALA A 379 10.97 -18.31 -1.16
CA ALA A 379 11.18 -18.64 -2.56
C ALA A 379 10.04 -18.09 -3.44
N LEU A 380 8.78 -18.25 -3.01
CA LEU A 380 7.61 -17.70 -3.69
C LEU A 380 7.69 -16.16 -3.76
N LEU A 381 8.04 -15.52 -2.65
CA LEU A 381 8.21 -14.06 -2.58
C LEU A 381 9.28 -13.55 -3.56
N THR A 382 10.44 -14.23 -3.60
CA THR A 382 11.52 -13.94 -4.55
C THR A 382 11.04 -14.14 -5.99
N GLY A 383 10.28 -15.21 -6.23
CA GLY A 383 9.67 -15.51 -7.52
C GLY A 383 8.73 -14.43 -8.03
N PHE A 384 7.92 -13.81 -7.17
CA PHE A 384 7.05 -12.70 -7.55
C PHE A 384 7.84 -11.51 -8.14
N PHE A 385 8.95 -11.14 -7.51
CA PHE A 385 9.80 -10.06 -8.01
C PHE A 385 10.57 -10.47 -9.28
N ALA A 386 11.08 -11.69 -9.34
CA ALA A 386 11.80 -12.19 -10.51
C ALA A 386 10.91 -12.27 -11.75
N VAL A 387 9.72 -12.85 -11.63
CA VAL A 387 8.73 -12.92 -12.72
C VAL A 387 8.26 -11.53 -13.10
N GLY A 388 7.99 -10.64 -12.10
CA GLY A 388 7.64 -9.25 -12.33
C GLY A 388 8.71 -8.51 -13.13
N LEU A 389 10.00 -8.72 -12.82
CA LEU A 389 11.12 -8.15 -13.56
C LEU A 389 11.15 -8.65 -15.01
N VAL A 390 11.04 -9.96 -15.24
CA VAL A 390 11.00 -10.55 -16.59
C VAL A 390 9.84 -9.98 -17.41
N LEU A 391 8.67 -9.83 -16.82
CA LEU A 391 7.51 -9.22 -17.48
C LEU A 391 7.76 -7.74 -17.77
N PHE A 392 8.42 -7.00 -16.87
CA PHE A 392 8.76 -5.59 -17.08
C PHE A 392 9.75 -5.38 -18.23
N LEU A 393 10.66 -6.32 -18.47
CA LEU A 393 11.57 -6.24 -19.62
C LEU A 393 10.84 -6.15 -20.97
N ARG A 394 9.61 -6.68 -21.06
CA ARG A 394 8.75 -6.61 -22.27
C ARG A 394 8.00 -5.31 -22.43
N VAL A 395 8.09 -4.38 -21.46
CA VAL A 395 7.44 -3.06 -21.51
C VAL A 395 8.30 -2.08 -22.31
N ASP A 396 7.73 -1.51 -23.36
CA ASP A 396 8.35 -0.45 -24.15
C ASP A 396 7.79 0.92 -23.77
N LEU A 397 8.57 1.67 -22.99
CA LEU A 397 8.17 2.99 -22.52
C LEU A 397 7.99 4.00 -23.66
N ARG A 398 8.81 3.91 -24.73
CA ARG A 398 8.71 4.82 -25.87
C ARG A 398 7.42 4.59 -26.65
N SER A 399 7.10 3.33 -26.89
CA SER A 399 5.85 2.94 -27.56
C SER A 399 4.62 3.34 -26.73
N GLY A 400 4.62 3.11 -25.42
CA GLY A 400 3.53 3.52 -24.54
C GLY A 400 3.31 5.04 -24.51
N ARG A 401 4.38 5.84 -24.54
CA ARG A 401 4.24 7.30 -24.67
C ARG A 401 3.66 7.72 -26.02
N ARG A 402 4.02 7.02 -27.10
CA ARG A 402 3.43 7.26 -28.43
C ARG A 402 1.93 6.93 -28.44
N GLU A 403 1.50 5.84 -27.78
CA GLU A 403 0.09 5.48 -27.61
C GLU A 403 -0.67 6.60 -26.90
N ALA A 404 -0.14 7.13 -25.79
CA ALA A 404 -0.73 8.24 -25.04
C ALA A 404 -0.87 9.52 -25.91
N MET A 405 0.20 9.89 -26.63
CA MET A 405 0.18 11.07 -27.50
C MET A 405 -0.80 10.93 -28.67
N ARG A 406 -0.96 9.73 -29.25
CA ARG A 406 -1.98 9.47 -30.27
C ARG A 406 -3.39 9.67 -29.72
N ALA A 407 -3.68 9.15 -28.52
CA ALA A 407 -4.95 9.34 -27.86
C ALA A 407 -5.24 10.82 -27.55
N GLU A 408 -4.23 11.59 -27.12
CA GLU A 408 -4.36 13.02 -26.89
C GLU A 408 -4.67 13.80 -28.19
N ARG A 409 -4.00 13.45 -29.30
CA ARG A 409 -4.26 14.08 -30.62
C ARG A 409 -5.66 13.78 -31.13
N ALA A 410 -6.09 12.52 -31.06
CA ALA A 410 -7.44 12.12 -31.46
C ALA A 410 -8.52 12.89 -30.66
N HIS A 411 -8.32 13.03 -29.36
CA HIS A 411 -9.24 13.77 -28.50
C HIS A 411 -9.32 15.26 -28.88
N ARG A 412 -8.19 15.91 -29.19
CA ARG A 412 -8.18 17.30 -29.63
C ARG A 412 -8.94 17.53 -30.96
N VAL A 413 -8.77 16.61 -31.92
CA VAL A 413 -9.49 16.70 -33.20
C VAL A 413 -10.99 16.62 -33.02
N ILE A 414 -11.48 15.75 -32.09
CA ILE A 414 -12.90 15.62 -31.80
C ILE A 414 -13.44 16.88 -31.12
N THR A 415 -12.70 17.45 -30.17
CA THR A 415 -13.11 18.67 -29.46
C THR A 415 -13.10 19.91 -30.34
N HIS A 416 -12.23 19.99 -31.36
CA HIS A 416 -12.21 21.10 -32.32
C HIS A 416 -13.23 20.95 -33.46
N ARG A 417 -13.74 19.75 -33.73
CA ARG A 417 -14.80 19.53 -34.73
C ARG A 417 -16.22 19.60 -34.18
N GLY A 418 -16.36 19.61 -32.86
CA GLY A 418 -17.66 19.71 -32.16
C GLY A 418 -18.01 21.14 -31.70
N VAL A 419 -17.22 22.14 -32.14
CA VAL A 419 -17.51 23.58 -32.15
C VAL A 419 -17.70 23.99 -33.61
#